data_14aaa218f60b319d09ac523a3c395e25
#
_entry.id   14aaa218f60b319d09ac523a3c395e25
#
_cell.length_a   1.000
_cell.length_b   1.000
_cell.length_c   1.000
_cell.angle_alpha   90.00
_cell.angle_beta   90.00
_cell.angle_gamma   90.00
#
_symmetry.space_group_name_H-M   'P 1'
#
loop_
_entity.id
_entity.type
_entity.pdbx_description
1 polymer ?
#
loop_
_entity_poly.entity_id
_entity_poly.type
_entity_poly.pdbx_seq_one_letter_code
_entity_poly.pdbx_strand_id
1 'polypeptide(L)'
;MHLIDPKGHTRRAFLQRSSALALAGTAMPFALNLSAMSEAAAQSATDYKALVCVFLFGGNDYANTVITYDDDSYNKYSTIRVPQASGGVAIAKDAALAATLLSPTVPLAGGRQYALHPQMTQLAGLFNTEGNVAVQLNVGPLVVPLSRALYNNSNKKLYPQPPKLFSHNDQQSTWQSSSPEGSTIGWGGNIGDLVLNQNSNSLFTCMSLSGNAVFLSGDSALQYQVSTGGAVRISSVSSASSASLFGSSTVKSAMQLLTQQARGHKLENEYNKVTKRAVDAEGSVTTAIQSAYPAGTFPTTGLGNQLAMVARLIRGRGTLGSKRQVFFVSMGGFDLHDNLIANQPGLMKQLSDAMAAFHRQMALEGMGDKVTAFTASDFGRTLASNGDGSDHGWGSHHFVVGGAVKGKAIYGSPQVVSIDNTSTSAGYEGHVGQGRLIPTTSVDQYGATLAKWFGVPDADLPGILPNLRNFGGSLVVNGTTYNYPKDVGFMMPA
;
A
#
# COMPACT_ATOMS: atom_id res chain seq x y z
N MET A 1 13.03 24.77 18.51
CA MET A 1 13.35 25.63 17.36
C MET A 1 12.93 24.85 16.12
N HIS A 2 11.76 25.17 15.53
CA HIS A 2 11.24 24.45 14.38
C HIS A 2 11.95 24.95 13.13
N LEU A 3 12.84 24.16 12.58
CA LEU A 3 13.67 24.53 11.42
C LEU A 3 13.11 24.11 10.06
N ILE A 4 11.98 23.38 9.99
CA ILE A 4 11.38 22.97 8.72
C ILE A 4 9.87 23.05 8.83
N ASP A 5 9.28 24.03 8.17
CA ASP A 5 7.82 24.11 7.92
C ASP A 5 7.51 23.39 6.61
N PRO A 6 6.68 22.32 6.61
CA PRO A 6 6.30 21.60 5.40
C PRO A 6 5.63 22.46 4.33
N LYS A 7 4.95 23.55 4.74
CA LYS A 7 4.37 24.53 3.80
C LYS A 7 5.42 25.38 3.09
N GLY A 8 6.69 25.29 3.51
CA GLY A 8 7.80 26.09 2.96
C GLY A 8 8.48 25.52 1.71
N HIS A 9 8.13 24.29 1.26
CA HIS A 9 8.84 23.60 0.17
C HIS A 9 8.07 23.50 -1.15
N THR A 10 6.97 24.26 -1.33
CA THR A 10 6.27 24.33 -2.62
C THR A 10 7.08 25.16 -3.64
N ARG A 11 6.91 24.88 -4.96
CA ARG A 11 7.51 25.70 -6.02
C ARG A 11 7.23 27.20 -5.85
N ARG A 12 6.08 27.55 -5.33
CA ARG A 12 5.68 28.94 -5.06
C ARG A 12 6.48 29.56 -3.91
N ALA A 13 6.70 28.80 -2.81
CA ALA A 13 7.54 29.24 -1.70
C ALA A 13 9.00 29.32 -2.11
N PHE A 14 9.48 28.42 -2.98
CA PHE A 14 10.81 28.47 -3.58
C PHE A 14 10.98 29.75 -4.44
N LEU A 15 10.07 30.04 -5.35
CA LEU A 15 10.14 31.23 -6.19
C LEU A 15 10.04 32.52 -5.39
N GLN A 16 9.23 32.56 -4.33
CA GLN A 16 9.13 33.70 -3.43
C GLN A 16 10.42 33.94 -2.62
N ARG A 17 11.07 32.87 -2.16
CA ARG A 17 12.35 32.96 -1.43
C ARG A 17 13.51 33.28 -2.37
N SER A 18 13.52 32.73 -3.58
CA SER A 18 14.51 33.03 -4.62
C SER A 18 14.47 34.49 -5.07
N SER A 19 13.27 35.06 -5.22
CA SER A 19 13.12 36.50 -5.54
C SER A 19 13.56 37.40 -4.39
N ALA A 20 13.30 37.04 -3.14
CA ALA A 20 13.76 37.77 -1.96
C ALA A 20 15.28 37.69 -1.79
N LEU A 21 15.93 36.57 -2.11
CA LEU A 21 17.39 36.40 -2.09
C LEU A 21 18.07 37.14 -3.25
N ALA A 22 17.48 37.20 -4.41
CA ALA A 22 17.98 37.97 -5.56
C ALA A 22 17.99 39.49 -5.24
N LEU A 23 17.01 39.98 -4.49
CA LEU A 23 16.95 41.37 -4.02
C LEU A 23 17.97 41.68 -2.92
N ALA A 24 18.49 40.68 -2.21
CA ALA A 24 19.46 40.84 -1.11
C ALA A 24 20.93 40.78 -1.55
N GLY A 25 21.22 40.61 -2.83
CA GLY A 25 22.59 40.72 -3.39
C GLY A 25 23.58 39.61 -3.00
N THR A 26 23.13 38.46 -2.50
CA THR A 26 23.98 37.33 -2.09
C THR A 26 23.91 36.18 -3.09
N ALA A 27 24.68 36.22 -4.18
CA ALA A 27 24.68 35.21 -5.23
C ALA A 27 25.33 33.87 -4.83
N MET A 28 26.18 33.82 -3.80
CA MET A 28 26.95 32.63 -3.43
C MET A 28 26.13 31.53 -2.75
N PRO A 29 25.21 31.80 -1.80
CA PRO A 29 24.31 30.77 -1.26
C PRO A 29 23.31 30.19 -2.27
N PHE A 30 22.99 31.00 -3.30
CA PHE A 30 22.09 30.57 -4.39
C PHE A 30 22.75 29.55 -5.32
N ALA A 31 24.04 29.74 -5.65
CA ALA A 31 24.79 28.80 -6.47
C ALA A 31 25.00 27.44 -5.76
N LEU A 32 25.25 27.45 -4.45
CA LEU A 32 25.38 26.23 -3.63
C LEU A 32 24.04 25.48 -3.46
N ASN A 33 22.93 26.21 -3.29
CA ASN A 33 21.60 25.60 -3.28
C ASN A 33 21.19 25.10 -4.68
N LEU A 34 21.57 25.78 -5.75
CA LEU A 34 21.30 25.31 -7.11
C LEU A 34 22.13 24.06 -7.45
N SER A 35 23.37 23.95 -6.98
CA SER A 35 24.19 22.76 -7.17
C SER A 35 23.66 21.57 -6.37
N ALA A 36 23.26 21.77 -5.11
CA ALA A 36 22.62 20.73 -4.28
C ALA A 36 21.24 20.29 -4.88
N MET A 37 20.48 21.23 -5.44
CA MET A 37 19.24 20.92 -6.16
C MET A 37 19.49 20.28 -7.52
N SER A 38 20.60 20.61 -8.20
CA SER A 38 20.98 19.93 -9.43
C SER A 38 21.53 18.53 -9.19
N GLU A 39 22.18 18.26 -8.06
CA GLU A 39 22.55 16.91 -7.63
C GLU A 39 21.32 16.09 -7.24
N ALA A 40 20.37 16.65 -6.53
CA ALA A 40 19.07 15.99 -6.26
C ALA A 40 18.22 15.80 -7.51
N ALA A 41 18.30 16.73 -8.48
CA ALA A 41 17.65 16.61 -9.80
C ALA A 41 18.42 15.71 -10.75
N ALA A 42 19.73 15.48 -10.54
CA ALA A 42 20.58 14.69 -11.43
C ALA A 42 20.54 13.18 -11.19
N GLN A 43 19.85 12.71 -10.14
CA GLN A 43 19.48 11.29 -10.05
C GLN A 43 18.32 10.98 -11.01
N SER A 44 18.58 11.09 -12.30
CA SER A 44 17.68 10.47 -13.29
C SER A 44 17.76 8.97 -13.06
N ALA A 45 16.67 8.36 -12.59
CA ALA A 45 16.60 6.92 -12.46
C ALA A 45 17.03 6.26 -13.77
N THR A 46 18.05 5.42 -13.71
CA THR A 46 18.52 4.65 -14.86
C THR A 46 17.70 3.38 -15.03
N ASP A 47 17.02 2.94 -13.96
CA ASP A 47 16.20 1.75 -13.87
C ASP A 47 14.70 2.08 -13.75
N TYR A 48 13.88 1.05 -13.85
CA TYR A 48 12.44 1.12 -13.59
C TYR A 48 12.10 0.54 -12.22
N LYS A 49 11.19 1.18 -11.48
CA LYS A 49 10.57 0.58 -10.29
C LYS A 49 9.08 0.89 -10.20
N ALA A 50 8.31 -0.08 -9.71
CA ALA A 50 6.89 0.09 -9.43
C ALA A 50 6.52 -0.44 -8.04
N LEU A 51 5.69 0.33 -7.32
CA LEU A 51 4.98 -0.09 -6.12
C LEU A 51 3.51 -0.35 -6.45
N VAL A 52 2.97 -1.47 -5.98
CA VAL A 52 1.55 -1.83 -6.17
C VAL A 52 0.91 -2.06 -4.81
N CYS A 53 0.09 -1.13 -4.37
CA CYS A 53 -0.72 -1.27 -3.18
C CYS A 53 -1.96 -2.11 -3.48
N VAL A 54 -2.14 -3.23 -2.77
CA VAL A 54 -3.34 -4.07 -2.80
C VAL A 54 -4.11 -3.81 -1.50
N PHE A 55 -5.12 -2.96 -1.56
CA PHE A 55 -5.88 -2.54 -0.39
C PHE A 55 -7.08 -3.46 -0.14
N LEU A 56 -7.13 -4.05 1.05
CA LEU A 56 -8.16 -4.99 1.49
C LEU A 56 -9.19 -4.23 2.34
N PHE A 57 -10.27 -3.77 1.70
CA PHE A 57 -11.30 -2.97 2.36
C PHE A 57 -12.20 -3.81 3.27
N GLY A 58 -12.36 -3.36 4.51
CA GLY A 58 -13.23 -3.96 5.51
C GLY A 58 -12.51 -4.49 6.74
N GLY A 59 -11.18 -4.47 6.77
CA GLY A 59 -10.39 -4.99 7.89
C GLY A 59 -10.17 -6.49 7.81
N ASN A 60 -8.99 -6.88 7.33
CA ASN A 60 -8.64 -8.30 7.14
C ASN A 60 -8.51 -9.03 8.48
N ASP A 61 -9.21 -10.16 8.63
CA ASP A 61 -9.07 -11.03 9.79
C ASP A 61 -7.70 -11.71 9.80
N TYR A 62 -6.77 -11.10 10.53
CA TYR A 62 -5.39 -11.55 10.61
C TYR A 62 -5.25 -12.97 11.14
N ALA A 63 -6.09 -13.34 12.11
CA ALA A 63 -5.97 -14.60 12.82
C ALA A 63 -6.39 -15.81 12.00
N ASN A 64 -7.25 -15.63 10.97
CA ASN A 64 -7.60 -16.65 9.99
C ASN A 64 -6.89 -16.44 8.63
N THR A 65 -6.06 -15.39 8.48
CA THR A 65 -5.23 -15.16 7.30
C THR A 65 -3.82 -15.74 7.46
N VAL A 66 -3.15 -15.43 8.60
CA VAL A 66 -1.83 -15.94 8.98
C VAL A 66 -2.00 -16.65 10.32
N ILE A 67 -2.29 -17.93 10.26
CA ILE A 67 -2.76 -18.74 11.38
C ILE A 67 -1.54 -19.24 12.15
N THR A 68 -1.55 -19.03 13.46
CA THR A 68 -0.54 -19.61 14.35
C THR A 68 -0.60 -21.14 14.31
N TYR A 69 0.57 -21.81 14.17
CA TYR A 69 0.61 -23.24 13.86
C TYR A 69 1.34 -24.08 14.92
N ASP A 70 2.28 -23.50 15.70
CA ASP A 70 2.86 -24.21 16.84
C ASP A 70 1.77 -24.61 17.85
N ASP A 71 1.95 -25.76 18.52
CA ASP A 71 0.88 -26.39 19.31
C ASP A 71 0.37 -25.48 20.44
N ASP A 72 1.26 -24.79 21.18
CA ASP A 72 0.87 -23.90 22.26
C ASP A 72 -0.02 -22.75 21.76
N SER A 73 0.43 -22.08 20.70
CA SER A 73 -0.31 -20.93 20.16
C SER A 73 -1.57 -21.36 19.42
N TYR A 74 -1.53 -22.48 18.69
CA TYR A 74 -2.72 -22.98 18.01
C TYR A 74 -3.81 -23.43 18.98
N ASN A 75 -3.44 -24.10 20.08
CA ASN A 75 -4.42 -24.52 21.09
C ASN A 75 -5.12 -23.30 21.73
N LYS A 76 -4.37 -22.23 22.02
CA LYS A 76 -4.96 -20.96 22.52
C LYS A 76 -5.89 -20.32 21.46
N TYR A 77 -5.44 -20.27 20.21
CA TYR A 77 -6.24 -19.76 19.10
C TYR A 77 -7.54 -20.56 18.93
N SER A 78 -7.46 -21.88 18.90
CA SER A 78 -8.62 -22.77 18.74
C SER A 78 -9.58 -22.69 19.94
N THR A 79 -9.04 -22.51 21.16
CA THR A 79 -9.87 -22.31 22.36
C THR A 79 -10.64 -20.98 22.30
N ILE A 80 -9.97 -19.89 21.89
CA ILE A 80 -10.56 -18.55 21.85
C ILE A 80 -11.59 -18.43 20.72
N ARG A 81 -11.28 -18.96 19.53
CA ARG A 81 -12.13 -18.87 18.34
C ARG A 81 -13.16 -19.99 18.21
N VAL A 82 -13.06 -21.00 19.03
CA VAL A 82 -13.89 -22.20 19.04
C VAL A 82 -13.84 -22.95 17.69
N PRO A 83 -13.66 -24.28 17.67
CA PRO A 83 -13.68 -25.08 16.44
C PRO A 83 -15.00 -24.95 15.67
N GLN A 84 -14.94 -25.00 14.36
CA GLN A 84 -16.11 -24.88 13.48
C GLN A 84 -17.16 -25.96 13.78
N ALA A 85 -16.74 -27.20 14.11
CA ALA A 85 -17.65 -28.27 14.50
C ALA A 85 -18.47 -27.94 15.77
N SER A 86 -18.03 -26.97 16.57
CA SER A 86 -18.73 -26.45 17.76
C SER A 86 -19.35 -25.07 17.52
N GLY A 87 -19.54 -24.68 16.26
CA GLY A 87 -20.16 -23.40 15.89
C GLY A 87 -19.23 -22.18 15.93
N GLY A 88 -17.91 -22.37 16.05
CA GLY A 88 -16.94 -21.28 16.07
C GLY A 88 -16.28 -21.01 14.72
N VAL A 89 -15.25 -20.17 14.74
CA VAL A 89 -14.57 -19.69 13.52
C VAL A 89 -13.09 -20.10 13.44
N ALA A 90 -12.62 -21.00 14.32
CA ALA A 90 -11.25 -21.51 14.24
C ALA A 90 -11.07 -22.42 13.00
N ILE A 91 -10.02 -22.15 12.22
CA ILE A 91 -9.61 -23.04 11.12
C ILE A 91 -8.97 -24.30 11.70
N ALA A 92 -9.39 -25.47 11.25
CA ALA A 92 -8.89 -26.75 11.74
C ALA A 92 -7.38 -26.93 11.41
N LYS A 93 -6.64 -27.55 12.36
CA LYS A 93 -5.24 -27.94 12.15
C LYS A 93 -5.20 -29.32 11.48
N ASP A 94 -5.56 -29.34 10.21
CA ASP A 94 -5.66 -30.52 9.37
C ASP A 94 -4.63 -30.51 8.22
N ALA A 95 -4.75 -31.45 7.29
CA ALA A 95 -3.87 -31.56 6.14
C ALA A 95 -3.95 -30.32 5.22
N ALA A 96 -5.12 -29.64 5.16
CA ALA A 96 -5.28 -28.45 4.33
C ALA A 96 -4.53 -27.25 4.91
N LEU A 97 -4.56 -27.05 6.23
CA LEU A 97 -3.76 -26.03 6.89
C LEU A 97 -2.25 -26.38 6.86
N ALA A 98 -1.89 -27.66 7.03
CA ALA A 98 -0.50 -28.12 6.93
C ALA A 98 0.12 -27.86 5.54
N ALA A 99 -0.68 -27.93 4.47
CA ALA A 99 -0.22 -27.65 3.10
C ALA A 99 0.19 -26.19 2.86
N THR A 100 -0.22 -25.27 3.73
CA THR A 100 0.13 -23.84 3.67
C THR A 100 1.08 -23.41 4.80
N LEU A 101 1.67 -24.37 5.53
CA LEU A 101 2.67 -24.09 6.57
C LEU A 101 3.85 -23.33 5.96
N LEU A 102 4.23 -22.24 6.60
CA LEU A 102 5.35 -21.42 6.17
C LEU A 102 6.65 -21.94 6.79
N SER A 103 7.67 -22.09 5.95
CA SER A 103 9.03 -22.56 6.33
C SER A 103 10.02 -21.41 6.11
N PRO A 104 10.10 -20.43 7.02
CA PRO A 104 11.01 -19.31 6.85
C PRO A 104 12.47 -19.76 6.92
N THR A 105 13.36 -19.06 6.20
CA THR A 105 14.80 -19.33 6.19
C THR A 105 15.41 -19.23 7.59
N VAL A 106 14.94 -18.27 8.40
CA VAL A 106 15.33 -18.12 9.81
C VAL A 106 14.10 -18.48 10.67
N PRO A 107 14.19 -19.54 11.48
CA PRO A 107 13.10 -19.89 12.39
C PRO A 107 12.76 -18.74 13.34
N LEU A 108 11.48 -18.60 13.68
CA LEU A 108 11.04 -17.60 14.62
C LEU A 108 11.44 -17.98 16.07
N ALA A 109 11.73 -16.97 16.86
CA ALA A 109 12.02 -17.14 18.29
C ALA A 109 10.88 -17.87 19.02
N GLY A 110 11.23 -18.67 20.01
CA GLY A 110 10.26 -19.44 20.80
C GLY A 110 9.56 -20.57 20.06
N GLY A 111 10.10 -21.01 18.91
CA GLY A 111 9.53 -22.10 18.12
C GLY A 111 8.20 -21.75 17.45
N ARG A 112 7.88 -20.44 17.33
CA ARG A 112 6.62 -19.97 16.71
C ARG A 112 6.55 -20.38 15.26
N GLN A 113 5.41 -20.86 14.84
CA GLN A 113 5.13 -21.29 13.48
C GLN A 113 3.81 -20.66 13.00
N TYR A 114 3.73 -20.41 11.70
CA TYR A 114 2.54 -19.90 11.05
C TYR A 114 2.23 -20.66 9.76
N ALA A 115 0.94 -20.84 9.49
CA ALA A 115 0.43 -21.28 8.21
C ALA A 115 -0.44 -20.18 7.60
N LEU A 116 -0.53 -20.11 6.29
CA LEU A 116 -1.53 -19.26 5.64
C LEU A 116 -2.89 -19.94 5.68
N HIS A 117 -3.96 -19.17 5.50
CA HIS A 117 -5.30 -19.73 5.29
C HIS A 117 -5.26 -20.86 4.24
N PRO A 118 -5.93 -22.00 4.42
CA PRO A 118 -5.85 -23.16 3.53
C PRO A 118 -6.06 -22.87 2.04
N GLN A 119 -6.82 -21.83 1.70
CA GLN A 119 -7.03 -21.40 0.31
C GLN A 119 -5.86 -20.58 -0.28
N MET A 120 -4.84 -20.24 0.49
CA MET A 120 -3.72 -19.40 0.03
C MET A 120 -2.52 -20.21 -0.48
N THR A 121 -2.77 -21.31 -1.17
CA THR A 121 -1.74 -22.26 -1.64
C THR A 121 -0.74 -21.63 -2.59
N GLN A 122 -1.17 -20.71 -3.48
CA GLN A 122 -0.27 -20.05 -4.43
C GLN A 122 0.70 -19.11 -3.73
N LEU A 123 0.24 -18.35 -2.73
CA LEU A 123 1.10 -17.44 -1.96
C LEU A 123 2.04 -18.24 -1.04
N ALA A 124 1.57 -19.35 -0.46
CA ALA A 124 2.41 -20.27 0.30
C ALA A 124 3.52 -20.88 -0.59
N GLY A 125 3.21 -21.22 -1.84
CA GLY A 125 4.18 -21.67 -2.84
C GLY A 125 5.22 -20.59 -3.16
N LEU A 126 4.79 -19.34 -3.39
CA LEU A 126 5.72 -18.22 -3.57
C LEU A 126 6.63 -18.01 -2.35
N PHE A 127 6.11 -18.20 -1.13
CA PHE A 127 6.91 -18.09 0.08
C PHE A 127 7.90 -19.24 0.21
N ASN A 128 7.41 -20.48 0.17
CA ASN A 128 8.22 -21.66 0.52
C ASN A 128 9.20 -22.06 -0.58
N THR A 129 8.77 -21.98 -1.84
CA THR A 129 9.49 -22.51 -3.01
C THR A 129 10.23 -21.43 -3.76
N GLU A 130 9.56 -20.33 -4.08
CA GLU A 130 10.13 -19.28 -4.92
C GLU A 130 10.90 -18.22 -4.10
N GLY A 131 10.59 -18.08 -2.80
CA GLY A 131 11.30 -17.17 -1.90
C GLY A 131 11.01 -15.67 -2.12
N ASN A 132 9.89 -15.32 -2.77
CA ASN A 132 9.58 -13.95 -3.20
C ASN A 132 8.48 -13.28 -2.36
N VAL A 133 8.17 -13.83 -1.19
CA VAL A 133 7.17 -13.29 -0.26
C VAL A 133 7.78 -13.08 1.11
N ALA A 134 7.56 -11.91 1.68
CA ALA A 134 7.72 -11.63 3.10
C ALA A 134 6.34 -11.49 3.77
N VAL A 135 6.19 -12.07 4.95
CA VAL A 135 5.04 -11.83 5.83
C VAL A 135 5.46 -10.81 6.88
N GLN A 136 4.77 -9.69 6.94
CA GLN A 136 4.96 -8.69 7.98
C GLN A 136 3.85 -8.82 9.01
N LEU A 137 4.23 -9.20 10.22
CA LEU A 137 3.29 -9.34 11.33
C LEU A 137 2.93 -7.97 11.92
N ASN A 138 1.69 -7.84 12.31
CA ASN A 138 1.14 -6.83 13.20
C ASN A 138 1.50 -5.38 12.80
N VAL A 139 1.08 -4.99 11.58
CA VAL A 139 1.16 -3.62 11.07
C VAL A 139 -0.16 -2.89 11.31
N GLY A 140 -0.09 -1.65 11.67
CA GLY A 140 -1.28 -0.77 11.75
C GLY A 140 -0.90 0.69 12.00
N PRO A 141 -1.86 1.60 11.92
CA PRO A 141 -1.64 2.99 12.31
C PRO A 141 -1.11 3.07 13.74
N LEU A 142 0.02 3.72 13.94
CA LEU A 142 0.66 3.89 15.24
C LEU A 142 1.44 5.20 15.24
N VAL A 143 1.19 6.05 16.23
CA VAL A 143 1.86 7.37 16.34
C VAL A 143 3.18 7.25 17.10
N VAL A 144 3.19 6.49 18.18
CA VAL A 144 4.37 6.16 19.00
C VAL A 144 4.31 4.71 19.42
N PRO A 145 5.42 4.06 19.80
CA PRO A 145 5.39 2.72 20.39
C PRO A 145 4.45 2.64 21.58
N LEU A 146 3.56 1.66 21.61
CA LEU A 146 2.56 1.48 22.67
C LEU A 146 2.55 0.03 23.18
N SER A 147 2.27 -0.12 24.48
CA SER A 147 1.78 -1.34 25.12
C SER A 147 0.35 -1.11 25.61
N ARG A 148 -0.34 -2.14 26.11
CA ARG A 148 -1.64 -1.98 26.74
C ARG A 148 -1.61 -1.01 27.92
N ALA A 149 -0.57 -1.06 28.74
CA ALA A 149 -0.40 -0.14 29.87
C ALA A 149 -0.27 1.32 29.40
N LEU A 150 0.51 1.57 28.32
CA LEU A 150 0.66 2.89 27.73
C LEU A 150 -0.59 3.33 26.96
N TYR A 151 -1.27 2.39 26.30
CA TYR A 151 -2.56 2.65 25.67
C TYR A 151 -3.62 3.12 26.69
N ASN A 152 -3.64 2.52 27.88
CA ASN A 152 -4.58 2.87 28.96
C ASN A 152 -4.13 4.10 29.78
N ASN A 153 -2.91 4.61 29.56
CA ASN A 153 -2.39 5.77 30.27
C ASN A 153 -3.23 7.03 29.99
N SER A 154 -3.52 7.80 31.04
CA SER A 154 -4.31 9.04 30.93
C SER A 154 -3.59 10.16 30.18
N ASN A 155 -2.26 10.16 30.16
CA ASN A 155 -1.46 11.17 29.45
C ASN A 155 -1.40 10.88 27.92
N LYS A 156 -2.49 11.20 27.23
CA LYS A 156 -2.59 11.02 25.77
C LYS A 156 -1.69 11.96 24.97
N LYS A 157 -1.10 13.00 25.57
CA LYS A 157 -0.07 13.83 24.90
C LYS A 157 1.27 13.10 24.78
N LEU A 158 1.61 12.29 25.78
CA LEU A 158 2.84 11.50 25.76
C LEU A 158 2.67 10.17 25.01
N TYR A 159 1.50 9.58 25.10
CA TYR A 159 1.12 8.32 24.46
C TYR A 159 -0.08 8.52 23.52
N PRO A 160 0.09 9.29 22.44
CA PRO A 160 -0.97 9.56 21.49
C PRO A 160 -1.39 8.29 20.77
N GLN A 161 -2.69 8.17 20.57
CA GLN A 161 -3.30 7.08 19.81
C GLN A 161 -3.73 7.60 18.43
N PRO A 162 -3.79 6.77 17.42
CA PRO A 162 -4.45 7.14 16.17
C PRO A 162 -5.89 7.57 16.44
N PRO A 163 -6.39 8.62 15.75
CA PRO A 163 -7.75 9.09 15.95
C PRO A 163 -8.75 8.03 15.51
N LYS A 164 -9.87 7.98 16.21
CA LYS A 164 -11.04 7.15 15.90
C LYS A 164 -10.67 5.70 15.50
N LEU A 165 -9.84 5.04 16.31
CA LEU A 165 -9.54 3.62 16.16
C LEU A 165 -10.85 2.84 15.99
N PHE A 166 -10.82 1.81 15.13
CA PHE A 166 -11.94 0.93 14.80
C PHE A 166 -13.03 1.55 13.90
N SER A 167 -12.84 2.77 13.37
CA SER A 167 -13.70 3.36 12.33
C SER A 167 -13.09 3.10 10.95
N HIS A 168 -13.85 2.54 10.01
CA HIS A 168 -13.37 2.27 8.64
C HIS A 168 -12.83 3.52 7.97
N ASN A 169 -13.64 4.58 7.86
CA ASN A 169 -13.26 5.79 7.12
C ASN A 169 -11.98 6.42 7.66
N ASP A 170 -11.89 6.54 9.01
CA ASP A 170 -10.73 7.15 9.65
C ASP A 170 -9.47 6.29 9.52
N GLN A 171 -9.61 4.97 9.68
CA GLN A 171 -8.45 4.08 9.63
C GLN A 171 -7.99 3.82 8.18
N GLN A 172 -8.91 3.76 7.20
CA GLN A 172 -8.55 3.77 5.77
C GLN A 172 -7.75 5.02 5.42
N SER A 173 -8.22 6.19 5.88
CA SER A 173 -7.50 7.45 5.67
C SER A 173 -6.15 7.45 6.37
N THR A 174 -6.09 7.03 7.63
CA THR A 174 -4.84 6.99 8.41
C THR A 174 -3.82 6.04 7.79
N TRP A 175 -4.25 4.89 7.28
CA TRP A 175 -3.40 3.95 6.57
C TRP A 175 -2.81 4.55 5.29
N GLN A 176 -3.62 5.32 4.56
CA GLN A 176 -3.23 5.90 3.27
C GLN A 176 -2.46 7.21 3.40
N SER A 177 -2.61 7.95 4.50
CA SER A 177 -2.13 9.33 4.62
C SER A 177 -1.48 9.69 5.95
N SER A 178 -1.43 8.78 6.93
CA SER A 178 -1.05 9.06 8.33
C SER A 178 -1.94 10.14 8.99
N SER A 179 -3.13 10.40 8.44
CA SER A 179 -4.08 11.45 8.88
C SER A 179 -5.50 10.88 8.91
N PRO A 180 -6.39 11.40 9.78
CA PRO A 180 -7.78 10.94 9.85
C PRO A 180 -8.59 11.31 8.60
N GLU A 181 -9.86 10.90 8.58
CA GLU A 181 -10.80 11.22 7.51
C GLU A 181 -10.78 12.73 7.16
N GLY A 182 -10.85 13.02 5.85
CA GLY A 182 -10.73 14.37 5.30
C GLY A 182 -9.33 14.69 4.77
N SER A 183 -8.37 13.80 4.88
CA SER A 183 -7.07 13.94 4.21
C SER A 183 -7.26 13.88 2.68
N THR A 184 -6.56 14.78 1.99
CA THR A 184 -6.56 14.86 0.52
C THR A 184 -5.26 14.39 -0.10
N ILE A 185 -4.26 14.06 0.71
CA ILE A 185 -2.90 13.68 0.29
C ILE A 185 -2.50 12.38 0.98
N GLY A 186 -1.95 11.44 0.24
CA GLY A 186 -1.48 10.16 0.74
C GLY A 186 0.02 9.92 0.53
N TRP A 187 0.59 8.99 1.28
CA TRP A 187 2.03 8.75 1.24
C TRP A 187 2.51 8.17 -0.10
N GLY A 188 1.68 7.44 -0.84
CA GLY A 188 2.01 7.00 -2.20
C GLY A 188 2.07 8.14 -3.20
N GLY A 189 1.16 9.14 -3.07
CA GLY A 189 1.18 10.36 -3.85
C GLY A 189 2.38 11.25 -3.51
N ASN A 190 2.74 11.36 -2.23
CA ASN A 190 3.94 12.09 -1.80
C ASN A 190 5.24 11.44 -2.33
N ILE A 191 5.31 10.10 -2.37
CA ILE A 191 6.38 9.39 -3.09
C ILE A 191 6.36 9.78 -4.57
N GLY A 192 5.17 9.82 -5.19
CA GLY A 192 4.98 10.25 -6.57
C GLY A 192 5.55 11.64 -6.83
N ASP A 193 5.29 12.61 -5.92
CA ASP A 193 5.79 13.98 -6.04
C ASP A 193 7.32 14.06 -6.16
N LEU A 194 8.05 13.23 -5.42
CA LEU A 194 9.50 13.21 -5.45
C LEU A 194 10.09 12.64 -6.75
N VAL A 195 9.30 11.84 -7.47
CA VAL A 195 9.79 11.13 -8.67
C VAL A 195 9.13 11.61 -9.97
N LEU A 196 8.29 12.65 -9.94
CA LEU A 196 7.62 13.17 -11.15
C LEU A 196 8.59 13.51 -12.28
N ASN A 197 9.74 14.09 -11.95
CA ASN A 197 10.77 14.51 -12.90
C ASN A 197 11.59 13.35 -13.46
N GLN A 198 11.50 12.16 -12.90
CA GLN A 198 12.15 10.96 -13.40
C GLN A 198 11.38 10.33 -14.58
N ASN A 199 10.10 10.67 -14.72
CA ASN A 199 9.22 10.23 -15.79
C ASN A 199 9.18 11.29 -16.91
N SER A 200 9.24 10.85 -18.18
CA SER A 200 9.05 11.75 -19.33
C SER A 200 7.61 12.29 -19.38
N ASN A 201 6.65 11.51 -18.86
CA ASN A 201 5.27 11.93 -18.66
C ASN A 201 4.86 11.66 -17.21
N SER A 202 4.80 12.72 -16.42
CA SER A 202 4.48 12.66 -14.99
C SER A 202 3.04 12.23 -14.71
N LEU A 203 2.13 12.32 -15.67
CA LEU A 203 0.71 11.97 -15.51
C LEU A 203 0.52 10.48 -15.13
N PHE A 204 1.42 9.60 -15.56
CA PHE A 204 1.34 8.16 -15.35
C PHE A 204 2.19 7.67 -14.15
N THR A 205 2.59 8.59 -13.27
CA THR A 205 3.35 8.26 -12.05
C THR A 205 2.48 7.57 -11.02
N CYS A 206 1.27 8.08 -10.76
CA CYS A 206 0.31 7.55 -9.79
C CYS A 206 -0.94 7.07 -10.53
N MET A 207 -1.19 5.76 -10.54
CA MET A 207 -2.26 5.16 -11.33
C MET A 207 -3.19 4.30 -10.47
N SER A 208 -4.49 4.56 -10.53
CA SER A 208 -5.52 3.80 -9.82
C SER A 208 -6.36 2.95 -10.75
N LEU A 209 -6.62 1.71 -10.35
CA LEU A 209 -7.57 0.80 -11.01
C LEU A 209 -8.83 0.58 -10.17
N SER A 210 -8.92 1.26 -9.03
CA SER A 210 -10.00 1.11 -8.05
C SER A 210 -10.64 2.45 -7.66
N GLY A 211 -10.85 3.34 -8.63
CA GLY A 211 -11.42 4.66 -8.37
C GLY A 211 -10.44 5.61 -7.66
N ASN A 212 -10.98 6.60 -6.95
CA ASN A 212 -10.16 7.55 -6.20
C ASN A 212 -9.60 6.91 -4.93
N ALA A 213 -8.30 7.05 -4.72
CA ALA A 213 -7.61 6.63 -3.51
C ALA A 213 -6.78 7.80 -2.96
N VAL A 214 -6.99 8.15 -1.69
CA VAL A 214 -6.17 9.16 -0.99
C VAL A 214 -4.70 8.79 -1.08
N PHE A 215 -4.38 7.52 -0.99
CA PHE A 215 -3.04 6.96 -1.11
C PHE A 215 -2.24 7.52 -2.29
N LEU A 216 -2.86 7.71 -3.47
CA LEU A 216 -2.19 8.14 -4.70
C LEU A 216 -2.17 9.66 -4.93
N SER A 217 -2.86 10.44 -4.10
CA SER A 217 -2.91 11.89 -4.25
C SER A 217 -1.70 12.52 -3.60
N GLY A 218 -0.90 13.28 -4.33
CA GLY A 218 0.21 14.09 -3.85
C GLY A 218 -0.14 15.58 -3.83
N ASP A 219 0.83 16.41 -3.44
CA ASP A 219 0.74 17.87 -3.58
C ASP A 219 0.74 18.29 -5.07
N SER A 220 1.48 17.58 -5.91
CA SER A 220 1.64 17.82 -7.34
C SER A 220 1.29 16.60 -8.18
N ALA A 221 1.52 15.40 -7.69
CA ALA A 221 1.17 14.15 -8.35
C ALA A 221 -0.36 14.00 -8.36
N LEU A 222 -0.91 13.95 -9.57
CA LEU A 222 -2.31 13.64 -9.80
C LEU A 222 -2.46 12.15 -10.04
N GLN A 223 -3.49 11.54 -9.45
CA GLN A 223 -3.80 10.17 -9.81
C GLN A 223 -4.48 10.08 -11.17
N TYR A 224 -4.02 9.17 -12.01
CA TYR A 224 -4.67 8.80 -13.26
C TYR A 224 -5.48 7.53 -13.07
N GLN A 225 -6.77 7.57 -13.42
CA GLN A 225 -7.65 6.41 -13.29
C GLN A 225 -7.70 5.60 -14.57
N VAL A 226 -7.55 4.29 -14.44
CA VAL A 226 -7.70 3.31 -15.53
C VAL A 226 -8.71 2.25 -15.09
N SER A 227 -9.61 1.86 -15.95
CA SER A 227 -10.49 0.72 -15.69
C SER A 227 -9.82 -0.59 -16.10
N THR A 228 -10.37 -1.72 -15.67
CA THR A 228 -9.92 -3.05 -16.13
C THR A 228 -10.12 -3.25 -17.64
N GLY A 229 -10.99 -2.46 -18.26
CA GLY A 229 -11.17 -2.40 -19.71
C GLY A 229 -10.22 -1.46 -20.44
N GLY A 230 -9.43 -0.67 -19.73
CA GLY A 230 -8.50 0.31 -20.30
C GLY A 230 -8.81 1.75 -19.87
N ALA A 231 -8.26 2.71 -20.61
CA ALA A 231 -8.45 4.12 -20.34
C ALA A 231 -9.94 4.53 -20.42
N VAL A 232 -10.36 5.41 -19.50
CA VAL A 232 -11.72 5.96 -19.50
C VAL A 232 -11.82 6.97 -20.63
N ARG A 233 -12.73 6.71 -21.57
CA ARG A 233 -12.88 7.51 -22.80
C ARG A 233 -13.92 8.59 -22.65
N ILE A 234 -13.61 9.78 -23.16
CA ILE A 234 -14.62 10.79 -23.46
C ILE A 234 -15.12 10.52 -24.89
N SER A 235 -16.19 9.73 -25.04
CA SER A 235 -16.61 9.13 -26.32
C SER A 235 -16.79 10.13 -27.46
N SER A 236 -17.26 11.36 -27.15
CA SER A 236 -17.47 12.42 -28.15
C SER A 236 -16.20 13.02 -28.72
N VAL A 237 -15.07 12.90 -28.02
CA VAL A 237 -13.79 13.53 -28.39
C VAL A 237 -12.59 12.59 -28.36
N SER A 238 -12.80 11.29 -28.05
CA SER A 238 -11.75 10.27 -28.03
C SER A 238 -10.97 10.24 -29.34
N SER A 239 -9.66 10.03 -29.27
CA SER A 239 -8.76 9.88 -30.43
C SER A 239 -8.98 8.56 -31.19
N ALA A 240 -9.69 7.58 -30.61
CA ALA A 240 -9.99 6.33 -31.28
C ALA A 240 -10.69 6.57 -32.63
N SER A 241 -10.01 6.18 -33.73
CA SER A 241 -10.33 6.56 -35.11
C SER A 241 -11.67 6.07 -35.61
N SER A 242 -12.21 4.98 -35.04
CA SER A 242 -13.43 4.30 -35.50
C SER A 242 -14.73 4.89 -34.98
N ALA A 243 -14.69 5.80 -33.99
CA ALA A 243 -15.91 6.36 -33.42
C ALA A 243 -16.34 7.62 -34.18
N SER A 244 -17.50 7.58 -34.82
CA SER A 244 -18.21 8.77 -35.32
C SER A 244 -19.07 9.36 -34.20
N LEU A 245 -19.32 10.67 -34.22
CA LEU A 245 -20.29 11.31 -33.37
C LEU A 245 -21.56 11.58 -34.19
N PHE A 246 -22.70 11.07 -33.77
CA PHE A 246 -23.96 11.10 -34.52
C PHE A 246 -23.82 10.53 -35.96
N GLY A 247 -23.00 9.49 -36.14
CA GLY A 247 -22.75 8.89 -37.44
C GLY A 247 -21.81 9.68 -38.37
N SER A 248 -21.24 10.79 -37.91
CA SER A 248 -20.37 11.68 -38.72
C SER A 248 -18.99 11.86 -38.10
N SER A 249 -17.96 11.60 -38.89
CA SER A 249 -16.55 11.88 -38.54
C SER A 249 -16.26 13.39 -38.54
N THR A 250 -16.93 14.16 -39.41
CA THR A 250 -16.80 15.62 -39.46
C THR A 250 -17.31 16.29 -38.21
N VAL A 251 -18.48 15.85 -37.70
CA VAL A 251 -19.03 16.36 -36.45
C VAL A 251 -18.10 16.03 -35.26
N LYS A 252 -17.52 14.84 -35.25
CA LYS A 252 -16.52 14.46 -34.26
C LYS A 252 -15.30 15.38 -34.30
N SER A 253 -14.72 15.59 -35.47
CA SER A 253 -13.55 16.49 -35.65
C SER A 253 -13.85 17.92 -35.22
N ALA A 254 -15.02 18.44 -35.54
CA ALA A 254 -15.47 19.77 -35.10
C ALA A 254 -15.58 19.83 -33.55
N MET A 255 -16.14 18.81 -32.91
CA MET A 255 -16.23 18.74 -31.44
C MET A 255 -14.85 18.66 -30.78
N GLN A 256 -13.92 17.86 -31.35
CA GLN A 256 -12.54 17.82 -30.90
C GLN A 256 -11.86 19.18 -30.98
N LEU A 257 -12.04 19.89 -32.12
CA LEU A 257 -11.50 21.24 -32.26
C LEU A 257 -12.07 22.21 -31.24
N LEU A 258 -13.38 22.22 -31.07
CA LEU A 258 -14.07 23.11 -30.10
C LEU A 258 -13.63 22.89 -28.64
N THR A 259 -13.38 21.64 -28.25
CA THR A 259 -13.05 21.25 -26.87
C THR A 259 -11.55 21.26 -26.56
N GLN A 260 -10.68 21.39 -27.57
CA GLN A 260 -9.23 21.32 -27.41
C GLN A 260 -8.46 22.55 -27.88
N GLN A 261 -9.11 23.46 -28.63
CA GLN A 261 -8.44 24.66 -29.12
C GLN A 261 -8.19 25.69 -28.01
N ALA A 262 -7.14 26.49 -28.15
CA ALA A 262 -6.86 27.60 -27.26
C ALA A 262 -8.03 28.63 -27.24
N ARG A 263 -8.32 29.20 -26.08
CA ARG A 263 -9.36 30.20 -25.87
C ARG A 263 -8.77 31.47 -25.25
N GLY A 264 -9.40 32.62 -25.54
CA GLY A 264 -9.01 33.89 -24.94
C GLY A 264 -9.37 34.00 -23.45
N HIS A 265 -10.49 33.40 -23.03
CA HIS A 265 -10.87 33.38 -21.62
C HIS A 265 -10.06 32.34 -20.85
N LYS A 266 -9.46 32.73 -19.72
CA LYS A 266 -8.52 31.89 -18.97
C LYS A 266 -9.12 30.56 -18.49
N LEU A 267 -10.35 30.57 -17.97
CA LEU A 267 -11.02 29.36 -17.48
C LEU A 267 -11.40 28.41 -18.62
N GLU A 268 -11.93 28.94 -19.73
CA GLU A 268 -12.22 28.13 -20.92
C GLU A 268 -10.95 27.50 -21.50
N ASN A 269 -9.87 28.28 -21.58
CA ASN A 269 -8.60 27.81 -22.07
C ASN A 269 -8.02 26.70 -21.19
N GLU A 270 -8.12 26.83 -19.85
CA GLU A 270 -7.68 25.80 -18.95
C GLU A 270 -8.55 24.53 -19.05
N TYR A 271 -9.86 24.67 -19.14
CA TYR A 271 -10.78 23.55 -19.39
C TYR A 271 -10.40 22.79 -20.68
N ASN A 272 -10.15 23.51 -21.79
CA ASN A 272 -9.76 22.89 -23.05
C ASN A 272 -8.40 22.21 -22.95
N LYS A 273 -7.42 22.76 -22.22
CA LYS A 273 -6.13 22.12 -21.95
C LYS A 273 -6.29 20.83 -21.17
N VAL A 274 -7.14 20.83 -20.11
CA VAL A 274 -7.42 19.63 -19.32
C VAL A 274 -8.09 18.56 -20.18
N THR A 275 -9.08 18.94 -20.99
CA THR A 275 -9.76 18.02 -21.91
C THR A 275 -8.80 17.43 -22.94
N LYS A 276 -7.96 18.27 -23.55
CA LYS A 276 -6.93 17.79 -24.50
C LYS A 276 -5.98 16.82 -23.83
N ARG A 277 -5.48 17.13 -22.64
CA ARG A 277 -4.58 16.26 -21.87
C ARG A 277 -5.22 14.91 -21.56
N ALA A 278 -6.51 14.90 -21.21
CA ALA A 278 -7.26 13.67 -20.96
C ALA A 278 -7.39 12.80 -22.22
N VAL A 279 -7.65 13.42 -23.36
CA VAL A 279 -7.74 12.71 -24.67
C VAL A 279 -6.36 12.17 -25.11
N ASP A 280 -5.31 12.96 -24.97
CA ASP A 280 -3.94 12.54 -25.30
C ASP A 280 -3.48 11.39 -24.40
N ALA A 281 -3.82 11.45 -23.10
CA ALA A 281 -3.53 10.39 -22.12
C ALA A 281 -4.29 9.10 -22.44
N GLU A 282 -5.56 9.19 -22.84
CA GLU A 282 -6.35 8.02 -23.28
C GLU A 282 -5.68 7.32 -24.46
N GLY A 283 -5.21 8.06 -25.46
CA GLY A 283 -4.49 7.51 -26.58
C GLY A 283 -3.20 6.81 -26.19
N SER A 284 -2.41 7.43 -25.28
CA SER A 284 -1.16 6.86 -24.76
C SER A 284 -1.41 5.55 -24.00
N VAL A 285 -2.38 5.52 -23.12
CA VAL A 285 -2.75 4.32 -22.36
C VAL A 285 -3.27 3.22 -23.29
N THR A 286 -4.16 3.56 -24.22
CA THR A 286 -4.70 2.60 -25.20
C THR A 286 -3.57 1.95 -26.01
N THR A 287 -2.58 2.72 -26.43
CA THR A 287 -1.40 2.19 -27.14
C THR A 287 -0.54 1.31 -26.23
N ALA A 288 -0.30 1.74 -24.99
CA ALA A 288 0.51 1.01 -24.02
C ALA A 288 -0.04 -0.38 -23.68
N ILE A 289 -1.37 -0.52 -23.62
CA ILE A 289 -2.06 -1.75 -23.22
C ILE A 289 -2.56 -2.61 -24.38
N GLN A 290 -2.13 -2.38 -25.63
CA GLN A 290 -2.66 -3.09 -26.82
C GLN A 290 -2.58 -4.62 -26.71
N SER A 291 -1.48 -5.17 -26.18
CA SER A 291 -1.32 -6.62 -26.05
C SER A 291 -1.96 -7.14 -24.76
N ALA A 292 -3.01 -7.92 -24.89
CA ALA A 292 -3.59 -8.66 -23.77
C ALA A 292 -2.71 -9.87 -23.38
N TYR A 293 -2.88 -10.35 -22.18
CA TYR A 293 -2.31 -11.64 -21.78
C TYR A 293 -3.21 -12.79 -22.28
N PRO A 294 -2.62 -13.97 -22.55
CA PRO A 294 -3.39 -15.17 -22.85
C PRO A 294 -4.41 -15.49 -21.74
N ALA A 295 -5.50 -16.12 -22.12
CA ALA A 295 -6.48 -16.60 -21.14
C ALA A 295 -5.81 -17.55 -20.13
N GLY A 296 -6.18 -17.44 -18.85
CA GLY A 296 -5.61 -18.26 -17.78
C GLY A 296 -4.30 -17.70 -17.18
N THR A 297 -3.67 -16.66 -17.75
CA THR A 297 -2.50 -16.02 -17.14
C THR A 297 -2.83 -15.38 -15.77
N PHE A 298 -4.00 -14.77 -15.69
CA PHE A 298 -4.54 -14.18 -14.45
C PHE A 298 -5.88 -14.79 -14.10
N PRO A 299 -6.23 -14.90 -12.79
CA PRO A 299 -7.58 -15.33 -12.42
C PRO A 299 -8.62 -14.30 -12.87
N THR A 300 -9.80 -14.79 -13.31
CA THR A 300 -10.91 -13.95 -13.78
C THR A 300 -11.73 -13.37 -12.62
N THR A 301 -11.07 -12.80 -11.64
CA THR A 301 -11.64 -12.13 -10.47
C THR A 301 -11.44 -10.62 -10.56
N GLY A 302 -12.14 -9.85 -9.72
CA GLY A 302 -11.97 -8.39 -9.68
C GLY A 302 -10.51 -7.98 -9.49
N LEU A 303 -9.83 -8.54 -8.48
CA LEU A 303 -8.42 -8.26 -8.22
C LEU A 303 -7.51 -8.80 -9.33
N GLY A 304 -7.78 -10.00 -9.85
CA GLY A 304 -7.01 -10.57 -10.96
C GLY A 304 -7.04 -9.70 -12.21
N ASN A 305 -8.20 -9.17 -12.57
CA ASN A 305 -8.36 -8.27 -13.71
C ASN A 305 -7.64 -6.91 -13.48
N GLN A 306 -7.70 -6.37 -12.26
CA GLN A 306 -6.95 -5.14 -11.91
C GLN A 306 -5.44 -5.38 -12.04
N LEU A 307 -4.90 -6.45 -11.46
CA LEU A 307 -3.48 -6.77 -11.53
C LEU A 307 -3.02 -7.13 -12.94
N ALA A 308 -3.86 -7.77 -13.76
CA ALA A 308 -3.59 -7.98 -15.19
C ALA A 308 -3.44 -6.64 -15.94
N MET A 309 -4.28 -5.65 -15.63
CA MET A 309 -4.16 -4.32 -16.22
C MET A 309 -2.92 -3.59 -15.71
N VAL A 310 -2.57 -3.66 -14.41
CA VAL A 310 -1.30 -3.13 -13.88
C VAL A 310 -0.11 -3.72 -14.63
N ALA A 311 -0.09 -5.04 -14.82
CA ALA A 311 0.97 -5.73 -15.56
C ALA A 311 1.08 -5.22 -17.02
N ARG A 312 -0.03 -4.99 -17.72
CA ARG A 312 -0.05 -4.40 -19.07
C ARG A 312 0.52 -2.98 -19.07
N LEU A 313 0.16 -2.15 -18.10
CA LEU A 313 0.67 -0.78 -17.96
C LEU A 313 2.18 -0.77 -17.69
N ILE A 314 2.68 -1.67 -16.82
CA ILE A 314 4.10 -1.85 -16.56
C ILE A 314 4.83 -2.30 -17.83
N ARG A 315 4.28 -3.25 -18.57
CA ARG A 315 4.83 -3.69 -19.86
C ARG A 315 4.89 -2.53 -20.86
N GLY A 316 3.86 -1.69 -20.91
CA GLY A 316 3.77 -0.49 -21.75
C GLY A 316 4.49 0.76 -21.22
N ARG A 317 5.29 0.63 -20.13
CA ARG A 317 5.95 1.76 -19.46
C ARG A 317 6.78 2.66 -20.38
N GLY A 318 7.39 2.09 -21.41
CA GLY A 318 8.13 2.86 -22.42
C GLY A 318 7.24 3.82 -23.21
N THR A 319 6.07 3.36 -23.65
CA THR A 319 5.05 4.19 -24.32
C THR A 319 4.49 5.26 -23.37
N LEU A 320 4.35 4.93 -22.07
CA LEU A 320 3.89 5.88 -21.05
C LEU A 320 4.99 6.86 -20.60
N GLY A 321 6.25 6.64 -21.01
CA GLY A 321 7.38 7.45 -20.56
C GLY A 321 7.68 7.34 -19.07
N SER A 322 7.42 6.18 -18.46
CA SER A 322 7.48 5.97 -17.03
C SER A 322 8.70 5.17 -16.61
N LYS A 323 9.43 5.67 -15.60
CA LYS A 323 10.52 4.97 -14.90
C LYS A 323 10.13 4.68 -13.44
N ARG A 324 9.22 5.43 -12.89
CA ARG A 324 8.69 5.28 -11.52
C ARG A 324 7.18 5.31 -11.56
N GLN A 325 6.52 4.27 -11.00
CA GLN A 325 5.07 4.18 -10.96
C GLN A 325 4.58 3.68 -9.61
N VAL A 326 3.51 4.28 -9.10
CA VAL A 326 2.79 3.84 -7.90
C VAL A 326 1.37 3.48 -8.32
N PHE A 327 0.97 2.25 -8.04
CA PHE A 327 -0.35 1.73 -8.41
C PHE A 327 -1.20 1.48 -7.17
N PHE A 328 -2.51 1.63 -7.33
CA PHE A 328 -3.50 1.25 -6.34
C PHE A 328 -4.54 0.31 -6.97
N VAL A 329 -4.69 -0.85 -6.36
CA VAL A 329 -5.73 -1.83 -6.64
C VAL A 329 -6.41 -2.20 -5.33
N SER A 330 -7.65 -2.69 -5.37
CA SER A 330 -8.34 -3.03 -4.15
C SER A 330 -9.25 -4.24 -4.29
N MET A 331 -9.60 -4.77 -3.14
CA MET A 331 -10.53 -5.87 -2.97
C MET A 331 -11.36 -5.60 -1.71
N GLY A 332 -12.68 -5.61 -1.81
CA GLY A 332 -13.59 -5.45 -0.67
C GLY A 332 -14.07 -6.79 -0.12
N GLY A 333 -14.96 -6.71 0.89
CA GLY A 333 -15.63 -7.86 1.48
C GLY A 333 -14.98 -8.42 2.74
N PHE A 334 -13.99 -7.72 3.33
CA PHE A 334 -13.29 -8.20 4.52
C PHE A 334 -13.99 -7.80 5.84
N ASP A 335 -15.05 -7.02 5.78
CA ASP A 335 -15.82 -6.63 6.98
C ASP A 335 -16.78 -7.76 7.41
N LEU A 336 -16.20 -8.87 7.83
CA LEU A 336 -16.93 -10.10 8.14
C LEU A 336 -17.30 -10.16 9.62
N HIS A 337 -18.35 -9.41 9.98
CA HIS A 337 -18.97 -9.50 11.30
C HIS A 337 -19.80 -10.77 11.47
N ASP A 338 -20.19 -11.38 10.37
CA ASP A 338 -20.94 -12.63 10.27
C ASP A 338 -20.45 -13.47 9.08
N ASN A 339 -20.82 -14.74 9.04
CA ASN A 339 -20.52 -15.66 7.92
C ASN A 339 -19.02 -15.70 7.53
N LEU A 340 -18.10 -15.49 8.50
CA LEU A 340 -16.66 -15.46 8.26
C LEU A 340 -16.18 -16.73 7.54
N ILE A 341 -16.58 -17.90 8.05
CA ILE A 341 -16.13 -19.21 7.53
C ILE A 341 -16.65 -19.48 6.13
N ALA A 342 -17.81 -18.94 5.77
CA ALA A 342 -18.37 -19.10 4.44
C ALA A 342 -17.70 -18.16 3.40
N ASN A 343 -17.38 -16.94 3.79
CA ASN A 343 -16.99 -15.87 2.86
C ASN A 343 -15.46 -15.69 2.75
N GLN A 344 -14.73 -15.77 3.87
CA GLN A 344 -13.27 -15.51 3.89
C GLN A 344 -12.48 -16.45 2.98
N PRO A 345 -12.79 -17.76 2.86
CA PRO A 345 -12.04 -18.67 1.97
C PRO A 345 -11.96 -18.18 0.53
N GLY A 346 -13.08 -17.66 -0.01
CA GLY A 346 -13.13 -17.10 -1.36
C GLY A 346 -12.25 -15.86 -1.52
N LEU A 347 -12.23 -14.98 -0.51
CA LEU A 347 -11.38 -13.77 -0.50
C LEU A 347 -9.90 -14.14 -0.43
N MET A 348 -9.53 -15.07 0.44
CA MET A 348 -8.15 -15.54 0.60
C MET A 348 -7.62 -16.20 -0.68
N LYS A 349 -8.47 -17.02 -1.34
CA LYS A 349 -8.12 -17.63 -2.61
C LYS A 349 -7.88 -16.58 -3.69
N GLN A 350 -8.77 -15.61 -3.83
CA GLN A 350 -8.65 -14.55 -4.83
C GLN A 350 -7.37 -13.72 -4.61
N LEU A 351 -7.09 -13.34 -3.37
CA LEU A 351 -5.88 -12.60 -3.02
C LEU A 351 -4.62 -13.39 -3.39
N SER A 352 -4.54 -14.64 -2.94
CA SER A 352 -3.41 -15.53 -3.16
C SER A 352 -3.13 -15.77 -4.64
N ASP A 353 -4.16 -16.15 -5.38
CA ASP A 353 -4.02 -16.49 -6.80
C ASP A 353 -3.64 -15.26 -7.63
N ALA A 354 -4.25 -14.10 -7.36
CA ALA A 354 -4.03 -12.88 -8.11
C ALA A 354 -2.62 -12.31 -7.87
N MET A 355 -2.16 -12.24 -6.61
CA MET A 355 -0.81 -11.75 -6.29
C MET A 355 0.27 -12.68 -6.83
N ALA A 356 0.06 -14.00 -6.76
CA ALA A 356 1.01 -14.97 -7.29
C ALA A 356 1.10 -14.91 -8.82
N ALA A 357 -0.03 -14.85 -9.50
CA ALA A 357 -0.06 -14.70 -10.96
C ALA A 357 0.63 -13.40 -11.41
N PHE A 358 0.37 -12.29 -10.70
CA PHE A 358 1.01 -11.01 -10.98
C PHE A 358 2.53 -11.06 -10.85
N HIS A 359 3.03 -11.58 -9.74
CA HIS A 359 4.48 -11.68 -9.52
C HIS A 359 5.15 -12.56 -10.58
N ARG A 360 4.60 -13.77 -10.83
CA ARG A 360 5.15 -14.69 -11.82
C ARG A 360 5.16 -14.07 -13.22
N GLN A 361 4.11 -13.34 -13.59
CA GLN A 361 4.08 -12.65 -14.90
C GLN A 361 5.14 -11.54 -14.96
N MET A 362 5.33 -10.75 -13.89
CA MET A 362 6.40 -9.76 -13.85
C MET A 362 7.80 -10.39 -13.92
N ALA A 363 8.00 -11.54 -13.26
CA ALA A 363 9.26 -12.27 -13.35
C ALA A 363 9.53 -12.79 -14.78
N LEU A 364 8.52 -13.33 -15.46
CA LEU A 364 8.62 -13.77 -16.87
C LEU A 364 8.98 -12.64 -17.82
N GLU A 365 8.57 -11.41 -17.51
CA GLU A 365 8.91 -10.20 -18.30
C GLU A 365 10.23 -9.53 -17.88
N GLY A 366 11.01 -10.16 -16.99
CA GLY A 366 12.27 -9.60 -16.49
C GLY A 366 12.08 -8.38 -15.58
N MET A 367 10.92 -8.28 -14.96
CA MET A 367 10.53 -7.17 -14.09
C MET A 367 10.35 -7.59 -12.61
N GLY A 368 10.65 -8.85 -12.29
CA GLY A 368 10.39 -9.40 -10.96
C GLY A 368 11.05 -8.62 -9.82
N ASP A 369 12.28 -8.18 -9.99
CA ASP A 369 13.08 -7.40 -9.04
C ASP A 369 12.75 -5.88 -9.04
N LYS A 370 11.97 -5.43 -10.02
CA LYS A 370 11.62 -4.02 -10.26
C LYS A 370 10.20 -3.67 -9.82
N VAL A 371 9.41 -4.70 -9.50
CA VAL A 371 7.99 -4.54 -9.13
C VAL A 371 7.76 -5.20 -7.78
N THR A 372 7.25 -4.41 -6.83
CA THR A 372 6.87 -4.89 -5.51
C THR A 372 5.39 -4.62 -5.26
N ALA A 373 4.63 -5.67 -4.97
CA ALA A 373 3.25 -5.58 -4.51
C ALA A 373 3.20 -5.78 -2.99
N PHE A 374 2.37 -5.01 -2.31
CA PHE A 374 2.16 -5.12 -0.86
C PHE A 374 0.70 -4.99 -0.50
N THR A 375 0.28 -5.67 0.56
CA THR A 375 -1.09 -5.54 1.05
C THR A 375 -1.22 -4.45 2.10
N ALA A 376 -2.40 -3.85 2.18
CA ALA A 376 -2.85 -2.89 3.18
C ALA A 376 -4.31 -3.21 3.53
N SER A 377 -4.80 -2.73 4.66
CA SER A 377 -6.20 -2.92 5.07
C SER A 377 -6.59 -1.79 6.03
N ASP A 378 -7.87 -1.57 6.23
CA ASP A 378 -8.38 -0.57 7.19
C ASP A 378 -7.74 -0.78 8.57
N PHE A 379 -7.84 -2.01 9.05
CA PHE A 379 -7.32 -2.51 10.34
C PHE A 379 -7.29 -4.05 10.31
N GLY A 380 -6.83 -4.67 11.39
CA GLY A 380 -7.09 -6.08 11.69
C GLY A 380 -8.42 -6.25 12.40
N ARG A 381 -8.75 -7.50 12.77
CA ARG A 381 -9.98 -7.86 13.48
C ARG A 381 -9.66 -8.28 14.92
N THR A 382 -10.70 -8.48 15.74
CA THR A 382 -10.55 -9.07 17.07
C THR A 382 -10.10 -10.52 16.97
N LEU A 383 -9.30 -10.98 17.94
CA LEU A 383 -8.99 -12.42 18.08
C LEU A 383 -10.22 -13.19 18.53
N ALA A 384 -10.99 -12.63 19.47
CA ALA A 384 -12.26 -13.22 19.87
C ALA A 384 -13.26 -13.17 18.71
N SER A 385 -14.06 -14.23 18.57
CA SER A 385 -15.24 -14.23 17.70
C SER A 385 -16.40 -13.49 18.41
N ASN A 386 -17.28 -12.90 17.63
CA ASN A 386 -18.57 -12.34 18.07
C ASN A 386 -19.75 -13.31 17.85
N GLY A 387 -19.44 -14.57 17.48
CA GLY A 387 -20.37 -15.62 17.09
C GLY A 387 -19.84 -16.35 15.87
N ASP A 388 -20.19 -15.91 14.65
CA ASP A 388 -19.77 -16.48 13.39
C ASP A 388 -18.87 -15.55 12.54
N GLY A 389 -18.39 -14.44 13.16
CA GLY A 389 -17.47 -13.47 12.59
C GLY A 389 -16.50 -12.90 13.61
N SER A 390 -15.99 -11.70 13.34
CA SER A 390 -15.11 -10.94 14.23
C SER A 390 -15.37 -9.44 14.14
N ASP A 391 -15.06 -8.71 15.20
CA ASP A 391 -15.26 -7.26 15.27
C ASP A 391 -14.03 -6.49 14.80
N HIS A 392 -14.15 -5.15 14.66
CA HIS A 392 -13.06 -4.26 14.29
C HIS A 392 -11.89 -4.36 15.27
N GLY A 393 -10.70 -4.47 14.75
CA GLY A 393 -9.45 -4.52 15.50
C GLY A 393 -8.50 -3.39 15.12
N TRP A 394 -7.19 -3.60 15.27
CA TRP A 394 -6.20 -2.57 15.01
C TRP A 394 -5.06 -3.11 14.12
N GLY A 395 -4.04 -3.77 14.69
CA GLY A 395 -2.95 -4.37 13.91
C GLY A 395 -3.40 -5.58 13.09
N SER A 396 -2.83 -5.74 11.89
CA SER A 396 -3.06 -6.85 10.99
C SER A 396 -1.76 -7.44 10.45
N HIS A 397 -1.83 -8.57 9.77
CA HIS A 397 -0.70 -9.17 9.07
C HIS A 397 -0.77 -8.85 7.58
N HIS A 398 0.38 -8.55 6.99
CA HIS A 398 0.46 -8.11 5.60
C HIS A 398 1.50 -8.90 4.82
N PHE A 399 1.36 -8.90 3.49
CA PHE A 399 2.25 -9.56 2.56
C PHE A 399 3.00 -8.53 1.71
N VAL A 400 4.28 -8.81 1.47
CA VAL A 400 5.09 -8.07 0.50
C VAL A 400 5.63 -9.08 -0.49
N VAL A 401 5.37 -8.87 -1.78
CA VAL A 401 5.66 -9.80 -2.87
C VAL A 401 6.48 -9.11 -3.95
N GLY A 402 7.61 -9.67 -4.30
CA GLY A 402 8.49 -9.14 -5.35
C GLY A 402 9.86 -9.81 -5.34
N GLY A 403 10.58 -9.76 -6.46
CA GLY A 403 11.93 -10.34 -6.55
C GLY A 403 12.98 -9.58 -5.75
N ALA A 404 12.74 -8.30 -5.43
CA ALA A 404 13.59 -7.51 -4.53
C ALA A 404 13.20 -7.63 -3.05
N VAL A 405 12.23 -8.48 -2.72
CA VAL A 405 11.86 -8.78 -1.34
C VAL A 405 12.84 -9.78 -0.76
N LYS A 406 13.33 -9.55 0.44
CA LYS A 406 14.02 -10.59 1.24
C LYS A 406 12.95 -11.56 1.75
N GLY A 407 12.48 -12.37 0.83
CA GLY A 407 11.36 -13.28 1.05
C GLY A 407 11.74 -14.54 1.81
N LYS A 408 10.80 -15.50 1.88
CA LYS A 408 10.89 -16.68 2.73
C LYS A 408 11.23 -16.30 4.18
N ALA A 409 10.66 -15.18 4.63
CA ALA A 409 10.91 -14.59 5.94
C ALA A 409 9.63 -14.00 6.53
N ILE A 410 9.53 -14.06 7.85
CA ILE A 410 8.45 -13.47 8.63
C ILE A 410 9.06 -12.37 9.49
N TYR A 411 8.61 -11.14 9.28
CA TYR A 411 9.08 -9.93 9.96
C TYR A 411 8.10 -9.49 11.05
N GLY A 412 8.59 -8.70 11.97
CA GLY A 412 7.84 -8.25 13.14
C GLY A 412 7.91 -9.24 14.30
N SER A 413 7.26 -8.90 15.41
CA SER A 413 7.30 -9.69 16.65
C SER A 413 6.03 -10.52 16.78
N PRO A 414 6.13 -11.87 16.82
CA PRO A 414 4.98 -12.72 17.15
C PRO A 414 4.36 -12.33 18.49
N GLN A 415 3.06 -12.09 18.52
CA GLN A 415 2.35 -11.76 19.73
C GLN A 415 1.88 -13.03 20.47
N VAL A 416 1.74 -12.93 21.79
CA VAL A 416 1.08 -14.00 22.57
C VAL A 416 -0.38 -14.06 22.15
N VAL A 417 -0.85 -15.26 21.86
CA VAL A 417 -2.27 -15.51 21.52
C VAL A 417 -3.09 -15.44 22.81
N SER A 418 -3.82 -14.35 23.01
CA SER A 418 -4.57 -14.10 24.24
C SER A 418 -5.66 -13.05 24.05
N ILE A 419 -6.71 -13.15 24.86
CA ILE A 419 -7.72 -12.10 25.07
C ILE A 419 -7.71 -11.60 26.53
N ASP A 420 -6.76 -12.05 27.33
CA ASP A 420 -6.62 -11.64 28.74
C ASP A 420 -6.03 -10.22 28.82
N ASN A 421 -6.88 -9.28 29.20
CA ASN A 421 -6.53 -7.86 29.34
C ASN A 421 -5.96 -7.51 30.73
N THR A 422 -5.83 -8.48 31.61
CA THR A 422 -5.38 -8.27 33.01
C THR A 422 -3.96 -8.74 33.27
N SER A 423 -3.48 -9.72 32.51
CA SER A 423 -2.13 -10.27 32.66
C SER A 423 -1.06 -9.23 32.33
N THR A 424 -0.09 -9.09 33.22
CA THR A 424 1.13 -8.30 33.07
C THR A 424 2.35 -9.17 32.73
N SER A 425 2.14 -10.46 32.48
CA SER A 425 3.23 -11.36 32.07
C SER A 425 3.85 -10.95 30.75
N ALA A 426 5.11 -11.35 30.52
CA ALA A 426 5.86 -11.06 29.31
C ALA A 426 5.06 -11.43 28.05
N GLY A 427 4.94 -10.49 27.12
CA GLY A 427 4.25 -10.66 25.85
C GLY A 427 2.72 -10.47 25.89
N TYR A 428 2.08 -10.41 27.06
CA TYR A 428 0.61 -10.23 27.16
C TYR A 428 0.14 -8.78 26.98
N GLU A 429 1.04 -7.83 26.93
CA GLU A 429 0.76 -6.40 26.74
C GLU A 429 0.55 -5.98 25.26
N GLY A 430 0.57 -6.94 24.35
CA GLY A 430 0.51 -6.68 22.90
C GLY A 430 -0.89 -6.55 22.30
N HIS A 431 -1.95 -6.50 23.13
CA HIS A 431 -3.33 -6.35 22.64
C HIS A 431 -4.20 -5.57 23.64
N VAL A 432 -5.34 -5.09 23.16
CA VAL A 432 -6.39 -4.44 23.94
C VAL A 432 -7.76 -5.07 23.63
N GLY A 433 -8.67 -5.01 24.63
CA GLY A 433 -10.02 -5.55 24.47
C GLY A 433 -10.01 -7.01 24.00
N GLN A 434 -10.87 -7.39 23.16
CA GLN A 434 -11.11 -8.74 22.61
C GLN A 434 -9.93 -9.33 21.79
N GLY A 435 -8.68 -9.06 22.18
CA GLY A 435 -7.49 -9.49 21.45
C GLY A 435 -7.19 -8.64 20.19
N ARG A 436 -7.57 -7.36 20.20
CA ARG A 436 -7.16 -6.38 19.17
C ARG A 436 -5.67 -6.15 19.31
N LEU A 437 -4.89 -6.53 18.32
CA LEU A 437 -3.44 -6.38 18.35
C LEU A 437 -3.04 -4.90 18.40
N ILE A 438 -2.22 -4.50 19.36
CA ILE A 438 -1.50 -3.22 19.30
C ILE A 438 -0.38 -3.39 18.27
N PRO A 439 -0.29 -2.55 17.23
CA PRO A 439 0.74 -2.71 16.21
C PRO A 439 2.16 -2.70 16.79
N THR A 440 2.98 -3.66 16.36
CA THR A 440 4.43 -3.68 16.63
C THR A 440 5.24 -3.12 15.47
N THR A 441 4.57 -2.81 14.38
CA THR A 441 5.11 -2.08 13.23
C THR A 441 4.10 -1.03 12.81
N SER A 442 4.52 0.23 12.74
CA SER A 442 3.63 1.29 12.25
C SER A 442 3.50 1.22 10.73
N VAL A 443 2.40 1.76 10.19
CA VAL A 443 2.26 2.02 8.75
C VAL A 443 3.42 2.85 8.23
N ASP A 444 3.90 3.83 9.03
CA ASP A 444 5.03 4.68 8.64
C ASP A 444 6.35 3.89 8.50
N GLN A 445 6.62 2.89 9.38
CA GLN A 445 7.80 2.02 9.25
C GLN A 445 7.69 1.09 8.04
N TYR A 446 6.50 0.52 7.82
CA TYR A 446 6.19 -0.34 6.67
C TYR A 446 6.33 0.43 5.36
N GLY A 447 5.72 1.61 5.28
CA GLY A 447 5.80 2.51 4.13
C GLY A 447 7.22 3.04 3.88
N ALA A 448 7.99 3.37 4.94
CA ALA A 448 9.36 3.84 4.82
C ALA A 448 10.29 2.79 4.17
N THR A 449 10.12 1.52 4.55
CA THR A 449 10.90 0.42 3.95
C THR A 449 10.60 0.29 2.45
N LEU A 450 9.33 0.41 2.05
CA LEU A 450 8.91 0.38 0.65
C LEU A 450 9.38 1.62 -0.12
N ALA A 451 9.23 2.81 0.47
CA ALA A 451 9.64 4.08 -0.12
C ALA A 451 11.16 4.15 -0.35
N LYS A 452 11.94 3.70 0.63
CA LYS A 452 13.40 3.62 0.52
C LYS A 452 13.84 2.72 -0.64
N TRP A 453 13.27 1.51 -0.74
CA TRP A 453 13.53 0.65 -1.88
C TRP A 453 13.13 1.30 -3.21
N PHE A 454 12.04 2.03 -3.25
CA PHE A 454 11.56 2.72 -4.46
C PHE A 454 12.50 3.85 -4.91
N GLY A 455 13.36 4.33 -4.02
CA GLY A 455 14.39 5.34 -4.29
C GLY A 455 14.16 6.67 -3.57
N VAL A 456 13.33 6.69 -2.52
CA VAL A 456 13.15 7.87 -1.68
C VAL A 456 14.35 8.00 -0.72
N PRO A 457 15.05 9.14 -0.68
CA PRO A 457 16.13 9.38 0.27
C PRO A 457 15.65 9.35 1.73
N ASP A 458 16.50 8.85 2.63
CA ASP A 458 16.19 8.77 4.07
C ASP A 458 15.80 10.15 4.67
N ALA A 459 16.36 11.23 4.15
CA ALA A 459 16.06 12.60 4.58
C ALA A 459 14.62 13.05 4.29
N ASP A 460 13.99 12.50 3.23
CA ASP A 460 12.65 12.88 2.78
C ASP A 460 11.55 12.02 3.43
N LEU A 461 11.91 10.83 3.95
CA LEU A 461 10.95 9.90 4.57
C LEU A 461 10.09 10.55 5.69
N PRO A 462 10.64 11.37 6.64
CA PRO A 462 9.81 11.99 7.66
C PRO A 462 8.82 13.05 7.14
N GLY A 463 9.02 13.55 5.93
CA GLY A 463 8.07 14.44 5.24
C GLY A 463 6.88 13.70 4.66
N ILE A 464 7.10 12.47 4.19
CA ILE A 464 6.08 11.59 3.60
C ILE A 464 5.32 10.82 4.69
N LEU A 465 6.05 10.34 5.71
CA LEU A 465 5.60 9.47 6.79
C LEU A 465 5.89 10.15 8.13
N PRO A 466 5.02 11.04 8.59
CA PRO A 466 5.34 12.01 9.65
C PRO A 466 5.59 11.36 11.03
N ASN A 467 4.99 10.18 11.29
CA ASN A 467 5.20 9.48 12.56
C ASN A 467 6.52 8.72 12.60
N LEU A 468 7.22 8.54 11.47
CA LEU A 468 8.49 7.81 11.39
C LEU A 468 9.56 8.38 12.34
N ARG A 469 9.48 9.69 12.66
CA ARG A 469 10.38 10.36 13.62
C ARG A 469 10.28 9.79 15.04
N ASN A 470 9.18 9.16 15.40
CA ASN A 470 8.90 8.61 16.72
C ASN A 470 9.44 7.18 16.90
N PHE A 471 9.99 6.61 15.83
CA PHE A 471 10.54 5.26 15.79
C PHE A 471 12.06 5.28 15.63
N GLY A 472 12.70 4.13 15.74
CA GLY A 472 14.16 3.97 15.69
C GLY A 472 14.76 3.48 17.01
N GLY A 473 13.93 3.25 18.03
CA GLY A 473 14.31 2.73 19.34
C GLY A 473 13.61 1.41 19.68
N SER A 474 13.61 1.09 20.97
CA SER A 474 12.89 -0.06 21.51
C SER A 474 12.00 0.35 22.68
N LEU A 475 10.97 -0.45 22.93
CA LEU A 475 10.08 -0.36 24.09
C LEU A 475 10.21 -1.66 24.88
N VAL A 476 10.55 -1.54 26.17
CA VAL A 476 10.62 -2.68 27.09
C VAL A 476 9.37 -2.69 27.96
N VAL A 477 8.63 -3.79 27.92
CA VAL A 477 7.39 -3.96 28.70
C VAL A 477 7.42 -5.33 29.36
N ASN A 478 7.39 -5.35 30.67
CA ASN A 478 7.35 -6.59 31.47
C ASN A 478 8.39 -7.62 31.03
N GLY A 479 9.64 -7.17 30.79
CA GLY A 479 10.75 -8.02 30.36
C GLY A 479 10.75 -8.39 28.87
N THR A 480 9.74 -7.99 28.10
CA THR A 480 9.72 -8.17 26.65
C THR A 480 10.21 -6.91 25.95
N THR A 481 11.19 -7.04 25.05
CA THR A 481 11.70 -5.93 24.24
C THR A 481 11.05 -5.96 22.87
N TYR A 482 10.40 -4.86 22.50
CA TYR A 482 9.83 -4.61 21.17
C TYR A 482 10.70 -3.61 20.47
N ASN A 483 11.25 -3.99 19.30
CA ASN A 483 12.07 -3.12 18.47
C ASN A 483 11.21 -2.43 17.41
N TYR A 484 11.41 -1.14 17.25
CA TYR A 484 10.71 -0.31 16.28
C TYR A 484 11.69 0.35 15.32
N PRO A 485 12.40 -0.40 14.46
CA PRO A 485 13.35 0.18 13.49
C PRO A 485 12.61 1.05 12.48
N LYS A 486 13.24 2.13 12.00
CA LYS A 486 12.65 2.96 10.94
C LYS A 486 12.52 2.23 9.61
N ASP A 487 13.44 1.31 9.35
CA ASP A 487 13.45 0.39 8.21
C ASP A 487 13.27 -1.02 8.75
N VAL A 488 12.20 -1.69 8.37
CA VAL A 488 11.89 -3.06 8.82
C VAL A 488 12.82 -4.09 8.20
N GLY A 489 13.42 -3.76 7.05
CA GLY A 489 14.48 -4.55 6.43
C GLY A 489 14.03 -5.66 5.50
N PHE A 490 12.74 -5.74 5.14
CA PHE A 490 12.22 -6.78 4.24
C PHE A 490 12.53 -6.54 2.76
N MET A 491 13.10 -5.39 2.38
CA MET A 491 13.54 -5.12 1.01
C MET A 491 15.06 -5.32 0.87
N MET A 492 15.49 -5.77 -0.29
CA MET A 492 16.90 -5.72 -0.67
C MET A 492 17.36 -4.26 -0.80
N PRO A 493 18.65 -3.96 -0.59
CA PRO A 493 19.16 -2.62 -0.88
C PRO A 493 18.79 -2.17 -2.31
N ALA A 494 18.49 -0.88 -2.47
CA ALA A 494 18.10 -0.28 -3.75
C ALA A 494 19.26 -0.19 -4.73
#